data_d5bc71ed179315d60aa1d984af3f1135
#
_entry.id   d5bc71ed179315d60aa1d984af3f1135
#
_cell.length_a   1.000
_cell.length_b   1.000
_cell.length_c   1.000
_cell.angle_alpha   90.00
_cell.angle_beta   90.00
_cell.angle_gamma   90.00
#
_symmetry.space_group_name_H-M   'P 1'
#
loop_
_entity.id
_entity.type
_entity.pdbx_description
1 polymer ?
#
loop_
_entity_poly.entity_id
_entity_poly.type
_entity_poly.pdbx_seq_one_letter_code
_entity_poly.pdbx_strand_id
1 'polypeptide(L)'
;MTRGVDRYDVVVVGAGPAGSLAARAAAEGGATTLLLDHRPELGHPVQCGEFVPAAHELADLFGCRELIRHAYEIPDTTVLRETHQMACISPYGHVFRFPLAGCTVSRRAFDKALAFRAEGAGAELRFPLGVTGVRDDVVETTGGERFRAKVVVGADGPISTVGRSVGFAPPRELFRMITATVDGPLDDEIDIFFGHVAPGGYAWRFPRSHDANVGLGVAELPRGTSLGGLLDRFLAYEGLGRGREKTAWWVPLGPPPESLVRGRALFAGDAANLVMATNGGGIPTAMLSGWLAGTTAARHVRTGSPLAEYDTAWRNALYVPLERAARIERTTARFARPDLLLALGMRYIGVSGLDAMMRLRWPPRLGRNS
;
A
#
# COMPACT_ATOMS: atom_id res chain seq x y z
N MET A 1 -41.64 0.71 0.89
CA MET A 1 -41.29 1.18 -0.47
C MET A 1 -39.92 0.63 -0.77
N THR A 2 -39.82 -0.36 -1.65
CA THR A 2 -38.52 -0.86 -2.13
C THR A 2 -37.88 0.25 -2.94
N ARG A 3 -36.82 0.90 -2.41
CA ARG A 3 -36.01 1.82 -3.20
C ARG A 3 -35.50 1.04 -4.41
N GLY A 4 -35.64 1.63 -5.60
CA GLY A 4 -35.10 1.05 -6.83
C GLY A 4 -33.59 0.80 -6.66
N VAL A 5 -33.06 -0.19 -7.36
CA VAL A 5 -31.61 -0.45 -7.37
C VAL A 5 -30.96 0.58 -8.31
N ASP A 6 -30.20 1.53 -7.74
CA ASP A 6 -29.45 2.50 -8.54
C ASP A 6 -28.41 1.79 -9.41
N ARG A 7 -28.18 2.31 -10.61
CA ARG A 7 -27.31 1.68 -11.61
C ARG A 7 -26.11 2.56 -11.92
N TYR A 8 -24.95 1.94 -11.90
CA TYR A 8 -23.68 2.54 -12.29
C TYR A 8 -22.96 1.67 -13.32
N ASP A 9 -22.12 2.25 -14.11
CA ASP A 9 -21.21 1.51 -14.96
C ASP A 9 -20.12 0.84 -14.13
N VAL A 10 -19.54 1.60 -13.17
CA VAL A 10 -18.48 1.12 -12.30
C VAL A 10 -18.81 1.44 -10.85
N VAL A 11 -18.72 0.45 -9.97
CA VAL A 11 -18.75 0.64 -8.51
C VAL A 11 -17.37 0.29 -7.96
N VAL A 12 -16.74 1.26 -7.30
CA VAL A 12 -15.43 1.11 -6.65
C VAL A 12 -15.63 1.01 -5.14
N VAL A 13 -15.06 0.00 -4.51
CA VAL A 13 -15.19 -0.26 -3.08
C VAL A 13 -13.87 0.00 -2.38
N GLY A 14 -13.86 1.00 -1.48
CA GLY A 14 -12.70 1.51 -0.76
C GLY A 14 -12.14 2.79 -1.39
N ALA A 15 -12.17 3.93 -0.64
CA ALA A 15 -11.66 5.23 -1.07
C ALA A 15 -10.24 5.51 -0.53
N GLY A 16 -9.40 4.48 -0.43
CA GLY A 16 -7.95 4.63 -0.28
C GLY A 16 -7.28 4.97 -1.61
N PRO A 17 -5.94 5.05 -1.67
CA PRO A 17 -5.22 5.43 -2.89
C PRO A 17 -5.60 4.63 -4.14
N ALA A 18 -5.78 3.30 -4.01
CA ALA A 18 -6.17 2.46 -5.14
C ALA A 18 -7.57 2.79 -5.68
N GLY A 19 -8.56 2.85 -4.79
CA GLY A 19 -9.95 3.07 -5.21
C GLY A 19 -10.20 4.49 -5.69
N SER A 20 -9.59 5.50 -5.06
CA SER A 20 -9.69 6.88 -5.51
C SER A 20 -9.14 7.06 -6.94
N LEU A 21 -7.98 6.46 -7.23
CA LEU A 21 -7.42 6.50 -8.59
C LEU A 21 -8.26 5.66 -9.58
N ALA A 22 -8.83 4.53 -9.15
CA ALA A 22 -9.71 3.74 -10.00
C ALA A 22 -11.00 4.51 -10.34
N ALA A 23 -11.63 5.13 -9.35
CA ALA A 23 -12.84 5.92 -9.55
C ALA A 23 -12.58 7.14 -10.44
N ARG A 24 -11.47 7.86 -10.21
CA ARG A 24 -11.04 8.98 -11.05
C ARG A 24 -10.86 8.54 -12.50
N ALA A 25 -10.06 7.51 -12.75
CA ALA A 25 -9.78 7.03 -14.09
C ALA A 25 -11.05 6.50 -14.80
N ALA A 26 -11.97 5.86 -14.08
CA ALA A 26 -13.23 5.40 -14.63
C ALA A 26 -14.13 6.58 -15.02
N ALA A 27 -14.27 7.59 -14.18
CA ALA A 27 -15.07 8.79 -14.44
C ALA A 27 -14.48 9.61 -15.59
N GLU A 28 -13.15 9.86 -15.61
CA GLU A 28 -12.47 10.53 -16.73
C GLU A 28 -12.65 9.77 -18.06
N GLY A 29 -12.76 8.43 -18.00
CA GLY A 29 -13.08 7.58 -19.14
C GLY A 29 -14.55 7.59 -19.58
N GLY A 30 -15.41 8.39 -18.91
CA GLY A 30 -16.83 8.59 -19.23
C GLY A 30 -17.79 7.56 -18.63
N ALA A 31 -17.33 6.72 -17.68
CA ALA A 31 -18.20 5.78 -16.98
C ALA A 31 -18.95 6.45 -15.83
N THR A 32 -20.26 6.16 -15.68
CA THR A 32 -21.00 6.53 -14.46
C THR A 32 -20.42 5.72 -13.29
N THR A 33 -19.76 6.42 -12.35
CA THR A 33 -18.91 5.80 -11.34
C THR A 33 -19.37 6.13 -9.93
N LEU A 34 -19.49 5.12 -9.05
CA LEU A 34 -19.74 5.25 -7.64
C LEU A 34 -18.51 4.78 -6.84
N LEU A 35 -18.02 5.63 -5.94
CA LEU A 35 -16.93 5.32 -5.00
C LEU A 35 -17.50 5.21 -3.57
N LEU A 36 -17.29 4.05 -2.93
CA LEU A 36 -17.80 3.74 -1.59
C LEU A 36 -16.66 3.57 -0.58
N ASP A 37 -16.83 4.12 0.63
CA ASP A 37 -15.94 3.81 1.76
C ASP A 37 -16.74 3.65 3.05
N HIS A 38 -16.32 2.70 3.89
CA HIS A 38 -16.98 2.41 5.17
C HIS A 38 -16.57 3.37 6.30
N ARG A 39 -15.45 4.06 6.15
CA ARG A 39 -14.89 4.94 7.19
C ARG A 39 -15.68 6.24 7.30
N PRO A 40 -15.94 6.70 8.53
CA PRO A 40 -16.61 7.99 8.75
C PRO A 40 -15.71 9.18 8.37
N GLU A 41 -14.40 8.96 8.34
CA GLU A 41 -13.41 9.92 7.88
C GLU A 41 -12.39 9.23 6.96
N LEU A 42 -12.26 9.71 5.73
CA LEU A 42 -11.29 9.17 4.77
C LEU A 42 -9.86 9.38 5.28
N GLY A 43 -9.01 8.36 5.12
CA GLY A 43 -7.63 8.38 5.58
C GLY A 43 -7.46 8.25 7.10
N HIS A 44 -8.54 8.04 7.87
CA HIS A 44 -8.49 7.82 9.32
C HIS A 44 -9.23 6.52 9.71
N PRO A 45 -8.70 5.72 10.69
CA PRO A 45 -7.41 5.91 11.37
C PRO A 45 -6.22 5.72 10.43
N VAL A 46 -5.08 6.35 10.76
CA VAL A 46 -3.86 6.24 9.96
C VAL A 46 -3.24 4.86 10.16
N GLN A 47 -3.21 4.08 9.08
CA GLN A 47 -2.71 2.70 9.04
C GLN A 47 -1.54 2.61 8.07
N CYS A 48 -0.48 3.42 8.29
CA CYS A 48 0.61 3.59 7.36
C CYS A 48 1.81 4.28 8.02
N GLY A 49 3.03 4.03 7.50
CA GLY A 49 4.22 4.83 7.83
C GLY A 49 4.23 6.21 7.17
N GLU A 50 3.34 6.44 6.16
CA GLU A 50 3.14 7.73 5.48
C GLU A 50 4.26 8.18 4.55
N PHE A 51 5.31 7.42 4.37
CA PHE A 51 6.36 7.71 3.39
C PHE A 51 5.93 7.33 1.97
N VAL A 52 6.19 8.23 1.02
CA VAL A 52 6.00 8.03 -0.43
C VAL A 52 7.27 8.43 -1.17
N PRO A 53 7.84 7.57 -2.03
CA PRO A 53 9.03 7.90 -2.81
C PRO A 53 8.72 8.94 -3.88
N ALA A 54 9.73 9.67 -4.33
CA ALA A 54 9.58 10.60 -5.44
C ALA A 54 9.27 9.87 -6.76
N ALA A 55 8.60 10.55 -7.69
CA ALA A 55 8.17 9.94 -8.96
C ALA A 55 9.33 9.36 -9.79
N HIS A 56 10.51 10.01 -9.78
CA HIS A 56 11.69 9.50 -10.50
C HIS A 56 12.21 8.19 -9.89
N GLU A 57 12.16 8.02 -8.57
CA GLU A 57 12.53 6.78 -7.89
C GLU A 57 11.64 5.61 -8.35
N LEU A 58 10.34 5.85 -8.50
CA LEU A 58 9.41 4.86 -9.03
C LEU A 58 9.63 4.58 -10.52
N ALA A 59 9.97 5.61 -11.31
CA ALA A 59 10.26 5.45 -12.72
C ALA A 59 11.48 4.55 -12.96
N ASP A 60 12.49 4.66 -12.11
CA ASP A 60 13.67 3.80 -12.17
C ASP A 60 13.40 2.36 -11.67
N LEU A 61 12.39 2.20 -10.81
CA LEU A 61 12.00 0.93 -10.25
C LEU A 61 11.08 0.12 -11.17
N PHE A 62 10.04 0.77 -11.72
CA PHE A 62 9.00 0.09 -12.51
C PHE A 62 9.16 0.29 -14.03
N GLY A 63 9.88 1.30 -14.50
CA GLY A 63 10.07 1.59 -15.92
C GLY A 63 8.84 2.16 -16.65
N CYS A 64 7.69 2.24 -16.00
CA CYS A 64 6.43 2.71 -16.61
C CYS A 64 6.23 4.23 -16.44
N ARG A 65 7.16 5.03 -16.97
CA ARG A 65 7.22 6.50 -16.78
C ARG A 65 5.93 7.23 -17.13
N GLU A 66 5.26 6.82 -18.21
CA GLU A 66 4.01 7.44 -18.64
C GLU A 66 2.88 7.20 -17.66
N LEU A 67 2.71 5.94 -17.21
CA LEU A 67 1.73 5.59 -16.18
C LEU A 67 1.98 6.36 -14.88
N ILE A 68 3.24 6.44 -14.43
CA ILE A 68 3.61 7.18 -13.21
C ILE A 68 3.24 8.65 -13.34
N ARG A 69 3.51 9.30 -14.48
CA ARG A 69 3.15 10.69 -14.72
C ARG A 69 1.65 10.97 -14.61
N HIS A 70 0.81 10.02 -15.02
CA HIS A 70 -0.65 10.18 -14.97
C HIS A 70 -1.27 9.76 -13.63
N ALA A 71 -0.75 8.70 -13.02
CA ALA A 71 -1.40 8.05 -11.90
C ALA A 71 -0.73 8.35 -10.54
N TYR A 72 0.52 8.82 -10.53
CA TYR A 72 1.26 9.05 -9.29
C TYR A 72 1.51 10.55 -9.09
N GLU A 73 0.51 11.22 -8.58
CA GLU A 73 0.56 12.64 -8.24
C GLU A 73 0.33 12.82 -6.75
N ILE A 74 1.33 13.36 -6.06
CA ILE A 74 1.25 13.68 -4.63
C ILE A 74 0.83 15.14 -4.50
N PRO A 75 -0.35 15.44 -3.92
CA PRO A 75 -0.78 16.82 -3.73
C PRO A 75 0.13 17.54 -2.72
N ASP A 76 0.73 18.66 -3.11
CA ASP A 76 1.69 19.42 -2.27
C ASP A 76 1.09 19.78 -0.90
N THR A 77 -0.21 20.07 -0.84
CA THR A 77 -0.93 20.39 0.40
C THR A 77 -1.00 19.24 1.40
N THR A 78 -0.64 18.02 1.00
CA THR A 78 -0.62 16.83 1.84
C THR A 78 0.77 16.44 2.33
N VAL A 79 1.81 17.07 1.78
CA VAL A 79 3.21 16.83 2.13
C VAL A 79 3.50 17.41 3.51
N LEU A 80 4.04 16.58 4.39
CA LEU A 80 4.46 16.97 5.74
C LEU A 80 5.95 17.31 5.80
N ARG A 81 6.78 16.52 5.11
CA ARG A 81 8.22 16.73 5.04
C ARG A 81 8.82 16.06 3.80
N GLU A 82 9.68 16.75 3.11
CA GLU A 82 10.55 16.18 2.08
C GLU A 82 11.72 15.45 2.72
N THR A 83 12.16 14.35 2.13
CA THR A 83 13.27 13.52 2.60
C THR A 83 14.15 13.13 1.42
N HIS A 84 15.46 13.02 1.65
CA HIS A 84 16.43 12.74 0.61
C HIS A 84 17.34 11.55 0.91
N GLN A 85 17.23 11.00 2.12
CA GLN A 85 18.06 9.92 2.60
C GLN A 85 17.25 8.86 3.32
N MET A 86 17.69 7.61 3.20
CA MET A 86 17.25 6.50 4.02
C MET A 86 18.41 5.91 4.80
N ALA A 87 18.18 5.60 6.07
CA ALA A 87 19.07 4.85 6.92
C ALA A 87 18.48 3.48 7.24
N CYS A 88 19.26 2.44 7.00
CA CYS A 88 18.99 1.10 7.50
C CYS A 88 19.87 0.82 8.72
N ILE A 89 19.26 0.60 9.87
CA ILE A 89 19.94 0.40 11.16
C ILE A 89 19.92 -1.10 11.50
N SER A 90 21.11 -1.68 11.66
CA SER A 90 21.26 -3.09 12.02
C SER A 90 20.92 -3.36 13.50
N PRO A 91 20.73 -4.63 13.92
CA PRO A 91 20.42 -4.99 15.32
C PRO A 91 21.41 -4.46 16.37
N TYR A 92 22.66 -4.17 15.96
CA TYR A 92 23.72 -3.65 16.84
C TYR A 92 24.05 -2.19 16.55
N GLY A 93 23.12 -1.42 15.96
CA GLY A 93 23.25 0.01 15.78
C GLY A 93 24.17 0.47 14.64
N HIS A 94 24.68 -0.46 13.77
CA HIS A 94 25.42 -0.02 12.60
C HIS A 94 24.49 0.57 11.56
N VAL A 95 24.78 1.76 11.06
CA VAL A 95 23.93 2.56 10.17
C VAL A 95 24.44 2.54 8.73
N PHE A 96 23.57 2.20 7.81
CA PHE A 96 23.83 2.20 6.36
C PHE A 96 22.94 3.26 5.71
N ARG A 97 23.56 4.34 5.20
CA ARG A 97 22.86 5.46 4.56
C ARG A 97 23.01 5.43 3.07
N PHE A 98 21.91 5.74 2.37
CA PHE A 98 21.91 5.91 0.92
C PHE A 98 20.85 6.92 0.48
N PRO A 99 21.05 7.58 -0.69
CA PRO A 99 20.06 8.52 -1.20
C PRO A 99 18.75 7.81 -1.58
N LEU A 100 17.64 8.34 -1.07
CA LEU A 100 16.29 7.96 -1.48
C LEU A 100 15.39 9.17 -1.34
N ALA A 101 14.99 9.75 -2.47
CA ALA A 101 14.14 10.92 -2.50
C ALA A 101 12.66 10.55 -2.29
N GLY A 102 11.98 11.35 -1.51
CA GLY A 102 10.56 11.16 -1.24
C GLY A 102 10.00 12.20 -0.28
N CYS A 103 8.84 11.93 0.24
CA CYS A 103 8.24 12.77 1.28
C CYS A 103 7.37 11.93 2.22
N THR A 104 7.12 12.43 3.41
CA THR A 104 6.04 11.95 4.26
C THR A 104 4.77 12.77 3.96
N VAL A 105 3.63 12.11 3.97
CA VAL A 105 2.33 12.71 3.68
C VAL A 105 1.35 12.50 4.82
N SER A 106 0.47 13.45 5.07
CA SER A 106 -0.68 13.22 5.93
C SER A 106 -1.68 12.30 5.23
N ARG A 107 -1.78 11.03 5.62
CA ARG A 107 -2.74 10.10 5.02
C ARG A 107 -4.17 10.60 5.14
N ARG A 108 -4.50 11.29 6.23
CA ARG A 108 -5.81 11.91 6.42
C ARG A 108 -6.11 12.98 5.36
N ALA A 109 -5.13 13.82 5.01
CA ALA A 109 -5.27 14.81 3.95
C ALA A 109 -5.12 14.18 2.55
N PHE A 110 -4.18 13.25 2.40
CA PHE A 110 -3.85 12.61 1.13
C PHE A 110 -5.01 11.78 0.58
N ASP A 111 -5.58 10.86 1.39
CA ASP A 111 -6.69 10.02 0.95
C ASP A 111 -7.93 10.88 0.61
N LYS A 112 -8.22 11.92 1.41
CA LYS A 112 -9.28 12.90 1.10
C LYS A 112 -9.04 13.62 -0.23
N ALA A 113 -7.82 14.10 -0.45
CA ALA A 113 -7.48 14.83 -1.68
C ALA A 113 -7.65 13.93 -2.92
N LEU A 114 -7.23 12.67 -2.85
CA LEU A 114 -7.41 11.72 -3.95
C LEU A 114 -8.89 11.39 -4.20
N ALA A 115 -9.69 11.18 -3.14
CA ALA A 115 -11.11 10.87 -3.27
C ALA A 115 -11.90 12.07 -3.83
N PHE A 116 -11.61 13.29 -3.38
CA PHE A 116 -12.25 14.50 -3.91
C PHE A 116 -11.82 14.82 -5.34
N ARG A 117 -10.61 14.44 -5.76
CA ARG A 117 -10.23 14.51 -7.18
C ARG A 117 -11.04 13.52 -8.02
N ALA A 118 -11.36 12.33 -7.50
CA ALA A 118 -12.25 11.42 -8.20
C ALA A 118 -13.69 11.98 -8.31
N GLU A 119 -14.18 12.61 -7.24
CA GLU A 119 -15.46 13.30 -7.25
C GLU A 119 -15.46 14.48 -8.26
N GLY A 120 -14.41 15.30 -8.25
CA GLY A 120 -14.21 16.38 -9.23
C GLY A 120 -14.12 15.92 -10.68
N ALA A 121 -13.71 14.66 -10.92
CA ALA A 121 -13.72 14.01 -12.23
C ALA A 121 -15.09 13.43 -12.63
N GLY A 122 -16.09 13.50 -11.74
CA GLY A 122 -17.47 13.06 -11.99
C GLY A 122 -17.85 11.73 -11.32
N ALA A 123 -17.02 11.15 -10.47
CA ALA A 123 -17.41 10.01 -9.65
C ALA A 123 -18.32 10.47 -8.50
N GLU A 124 -19.40 9.73 -8.21
CA GLU A 124 -20.18 9.95 -7.01
C GLU A 124 -19.46 9.31 -5.81
N LEU A 125 -19.22 10.08 -4.74
CA LEU A 125 -18.55 9.62 -3.53
C LEU A 125 -19.55 9.47 -2.39
N ARG A 126 -19.66 8.26 -1.82
CA ARG A 126 -20.51 7.99 -0.65
C ARG A 126 -19.72 7.38 0.49
N PHE A 127 -19.66 8.07 1.61
CA PHE A 127 -19.14 7.58 2.89
C PHE A 127 -19.86 8.29 4.06
N PRO A 128 -19.99 7.69 5.24
CA PRO A 128 -19.60 6.32 5.56
C PRO A 128 -20.64 5.31 5.05
N LEU A 129 -20.24 4.44 4.13
CA LEU A 129 -21.12 3.40 3.60
C LEU A 129 -20.29 2.14 3.28
N GLY A 130 -20.38 1.13 4.15
CA GLY A 130 -19.65 -0.12 4.02
C GLY A 130 -20.32 -1.08 3.04
N VAL A 131 -19.52 -1.82 2.27
CA VAL A 131 -20.01 -2.93 1.44
C VAL A 131 -20.00 -4.22 2.24
N THR A 132 -21.13 -4.95 2.22
CA THR A 132 -21.30 -6.24 2.92
C THR A 132 -21.10 -7.43 1.99
N GLY A 133 -21.27 -7.23 0.68
CA GLY A 133 -21.07 -8.28 -0.30
C GLY A 133 -21.31 -7.81 -1.73
N VAL A 134 -20.89 -8.69 -2.67
CA VAL A 134 -21.16 -8.55 -4.10
C VAL A 134 -21.72 -9.87 -4.59
N ARG A 135 -22.89 -9.82 -5.23
CA ARG A 135 -23.54 -10.98 -5.83
C ARG A 135 -23.96 -10.65 -7.25
N ASP A 136 -23.47 -11.40 -8.20
CA ASP A 136 -23.65 -11.16 -9.64
C ASP A 136 -23.21 -9.74 -10.03
N ASP A 137 -24.18 -8.85 -10.30
CA ASP A 137 -23.95 -7.44 -10.64
C ASP A 137 -24.41 -6.47 -9.55
N VAL A 138 -24.73 -6.97 -8.34
CA VAL A 138 -25.27 -6.17 -7.24
C VAL A 138 -24.25 -6.06 -6.09
N VAL A 139 -23.95 -4.83 -5.72
CA VAL A 139 -23.17 -4.47 -4.52
C VAL A 139 -24.14 -4.17 -3.40
N GLU A 140 -24.02 -4.87 -2.27
CA GLU A 140 -24.87 -4.71 -1.07
C GLU A 140 -24.11 -3.96 0.02
N THR A 141 -24.80 -3.07 0.75
CA THR A 141 -24.18 -2.19 1.75
C THR A 141 -24.73 -2.39 3.15
N THR A 142 -24.00 -1.88 4.16
CA THR A 142 -24.41 -1.89 5.58
C THR A 142 -25.71 -1.14 5.83
N GLY A 143 -26.04 -0.12 5.00
CA GLY A 143 -27.28 0.63 5.05
C GLY A 143 -28.48 -0.07 4.39
N GLY A 144 -28.28 -1.27 3.82
CA GLY A 144 -29.29 -1.99 3.05
C GLY A 144 -29.53 -1.42 1.65
N GLU A 145 -28.76 -0.44 1.23
CA GLU A 145 -28.77 0.07 -0.14
C GLU A 145 -28.11 -0.96 -1.07
N ARG A 146 -28.57 -0.99 -2.32
CA ARG A 146 -28.12 -1.94 -3.33
C ARG A 146 -27.81 -1.20 -4.61
N PHE A 147 -26.64 -1.41 -5.16
CA PHE A 147 -26.16 -0.78 -6.39
C PHE A 147 -25.88 -1.84 -7.44
N ARG A 148 -26.39 -1.64 -8.64
CA ARG A 148 -26.09 -2.53 -9.78
C ARG A 148 -24.91 -1.96 -10.56
N ALA A 149 -23.89 -2.79 -10.83
CA ALA A 149 -22.68 -2.40 -11.52
C ALA A 149 -22.37 -3.29 -12.73
N LYS A 150 -21.93 -2.71 -13.85
CA LYS A 150 -21.36 -3.49 -14.95
C LYS A 150 -19.99 -4.05 -14.57
N VAL A 151 -19.19 -3.25 -13.85
CA VAL A 151 -17.87 -3.60 -13.33
C VAL A 151 -17.77 -3.19 -11.85
N VAL A 152 -17.18 -4.05 -11.02
CA VAL A 152 -16.85 -3.74 -9.62
C VAL A 152 -15.34 -3.67 -9.49
N VAL A 153 -14.80 -2.62 -8.83
CA VAL A 153 -13.39 -2.55 -8.47
C VAL A 153 -13.25 -2.75 -6.96
N GLY A 154 -12.63 -3.87 -6.55
CA GLY A 154 -12.28 -4.17 -5.16
C GLY A 154 -10.95 -3.49 -4.80
N ALA A 155 -11.03 -2.40 -4.02
CA ALA A 155 -9.91 -1.64 -3.47
C ALA A 155 -10.05 -1.48 -1.96
N ASP A 156 -10.71 -2.44 -1.30
CA ASP A 156 -11.17 -2.43 0.08
C ASP A 156 -10.16 -3.04 1.07
N GLY A 157 -8.89 -3.01 0.70
CA GLY A 157 -7.78 -3.37 1.56
C GLY A 157 -7.51 -4.87 1.69
N PRO A 158 -6.59 -5.29 2.58
CA PRO A 158 -6.04 -6.65 2.62
C PRO A 158 -7.06 -7.72 3.03
N ILE A 159 -8.15 -7.32 3.69
CA ILE A 159 -9.25 -8.21 4.09
C ILE A 159 -10.49 -7.88 3.26
N SER A 160 -10.33 -7.97 1.94
CA SER A 160 -11.34 -7.56 0.97
C SER A 160 -12.68 -8.30 1.12
N THR A 161 -13.75 -7.55 1.31
CA THR A 161 -15.13 -8.07 1.28
C THR A 161 -15.54 -8.40 -0.15
N VAL A 162 -15.16 -7.57 -1.13
CA VAL A 162 -15.39 -7.85 -2.55
C VAL A 162 -14.71 -9.16 -2.93
N GLY A 163 -13.42 -9.33 -2.55
CA GLY A 163 -12.67 -10.53 -2.86
C GLY A 163 -13.33 -11.81 -2.33
N ARG A 164 -13.72 -11.80 -1.05
CA ARG A 164 -14.44 -12.94 -0.45
C ARG A 164 -15.75 -13.25 -1.17
N SER A 165 -16.48 -12.23 -1.58
CA SER A 165 -17.79 -12.40 -2.23
C SER A 165 -17.69 -13.09 -3.59
N VAL A 166 -16.62 -12.83 -4.35
CA VAL A 166 -16.43 -13.36 -5.72
C VAL A 166 -15.42 -14.50 -5.80
N GLY A 167 -14.96 -15.02 -4.66
CA GLY A 167 -14.00 -16.13 -4.61
C GLY A 167 -12.59 -15.74 -5.07
N PHE A 168 -12.20 -14.45 -4.92
CA PHE A 168 -10.82 -14.03 -5.08
C PHE A 168 -10.03 -14.44 -3.83
N ALA A 169 -8.96 -15.20 -4.02
CA ALA A 169 -8.17 -15.71 -2.90
C ALA A 169 -7.50 -14.54 -2.13
N PRO A 170 -7.68 -14.45 -0.81
CA PRO A 170 -7.03 -13.43 -0.02
C PRO A 170 -5.51 -13.62 -0.04
N PRO A 171 -4.73 -12.57 0.22
CA PRO A 171 -3.29 -12.68 0.42
C PRO A 171 -2.97 -13.74 1.47
N ARG A 172 -1.95 -14.58 1.21
CA ARG A 172 -1.59 -15.69 2.11
C ARG A 172 -0.68 -15.25 3.26
N GLU A 173 0.05 -14.15 3.08
CA GLU A 173 1.03 -13.63 4.03
C GLU A 173 0.58 -12.25 4.52
N LEU A 174 0.04 -12.19 5.74
CA LEU A 174 -0.41 -10.96 6.38
C LEU A 174 0.53 -10.59 7.51
N PHE A 175 1.26 -9.52 7.35
CA PHE A 175 2.10 -8.94 8.40
C PHE A 175 1.28 -8.04 9.31
N ARG A 176 1.56 -8.13 10.61
CA ARG A 176 0.92 -7.29 11.62
C ARG A 176 1.74 -6.03 11.80
N MET A 177 1.11 -4.90 11.57
CA MET A 177 1.73 -3.59 11.71
C MET A 177 1.06 -2.80 12.82
N ILE A 178 1.85 -1.94 13.49
CA ILE A 178 1.34 -0.94 14.43
C ILE A 178 2.14 0.34 14.25
N THR A 179 1.45 1.47 14.34
CA THR A 179 2.07 2.79 14.31
C THR A 179 1.63 3.65 15.49
N ALA A 180 2.40 4.67 15.79
CA ALA A 180 2.07 5.74 16.72
C ALA A 180 2.69 7.06 16.25
N THR A 181 2.19 8.16 16.77
CA THR A 181 2.80 9.49 16.64
C THR A 181 3.64 9.77 17.87
N VAL A 182 4.86 10.26 17.69
CA VAL A 182 5.75 10.73 18.77
C VAL A 182 6.14 12.19 18.56
N ASP A 183 6.26 12.94 19.64
CA ASP A 183 6.66 14.34 19.59
C ASP A 183 8.17 14.49 19.33
N GLY A 184 8.58 15.62 18.79
CA GLY A 184 9.95 16.10 18.70
C GLY A 184 10.40 16.40 17.27
N PRO A 185 11.37 17.31 17.11
CA PRO A 185 12.08 17.47 15.86
C PRO A 185 12.92 16.22 15.62
N LEU A 186 12.78 15.62 14.46
CA LEU A 186 13.58 14.49 14.01
C LEU A 186 14.33 14.91 12.74
N ASP A 187 15.42 14.23 12.47
CA ASP A 187 16.21 14.43 11.26
C ASP A 187 15.37 14.22 10.00
N ASP A 188 15.83 14.76 8.85
CA ASP A 188 15.15 14.63 7.55
C ASP A 188 15.44 13.29 6.87
N GLU A 189 15.63 12.24 7.66
CA GLU A 189 16.04 10.92 7.24
C GLU A 189 14.92 9.90 7.51
N ILE A 190 14.72 8.99 6.60
CA ILE A 190 13.82 7.85 6.75
C ILE A 190 14.58 6.72 7.41
N ASP A 191 14.27 6.42 8.66
CA ASP A 191 14.95 5.38 9.44
C ASP A 191 14.17 4.06 9.42
N ILE A 192 14.88 2.98 9.11
CA ILE A 192 14.40 1.60 9.15
C ILE A 192 15.30 0.79 10.09
N PHE A 193 14.71 0.21 11.12
CA PHE A 193 15.41 -0.58 12.15
C PHE A 193 15.12 -2.05 11.99
N PHE A 194 16.15 -2.87 12.03
CA PHE A 194 16.05 -4.31 11.88
C PHE A 194 16.43 -5.06 13.17
N GLY A 195 16.01 -6.32 13.28
CA GLY A 195 16.39 -7.25 14.33
C GLY A 195 15.38 -7.34 15.47
N HIS A 196 15.88 -7.46 16.72
CA HIS A 196 15.06 -7.74 17.91
C HIS A 196 13.94 -6.72 18.18
N VAL A 197 14.06 -5.51 17.67
CA VAL A 197 13.01 -4.46 17.78
C VAL A 197 11.74 -4.84 17.00
N ALA A 198 11.89 -5.60 15.89
CA ALA A 198 10.79 -6.06 15.06
C ALA A 198 11.11 -7.43 14.44
N PRO A 199 11.02 -8.53 15.18
CA PRO A 199 11.47 -9.85 14.76
C PRO A 199 10.83 -10.34 13.46
N GLY A 200 11.65 -10.63 12.44
CA GLY A 200 11.20 -11.06 11.12
C GLY A 200 10.55 -9.98 10.26
N GLY A 201 10.68 -8.73 10.67
CA GLY A 201 10.21 -7.56 9.94
C GLY A 201 11.12 -6.36 10.17
N TYR A 202 10.55 -5.17 10.34
CA TYR A 202 11.30 -3.94 10.64
C TYR A 202 10.47 -2.96 11.44
N ALA A 203 11.16 -2.05 12.15
CA ALA A 203 10.56 -0.86 12.74
C ALA A 203 10.97 0.39 11.92
N TRP A 204 10.23 1.46 12.07
CA TRP A 204 10.52 2.71 11.36
C TRP A 204 10.33 3.93 12.24
N ARG A 205 11.03 5.01 11.83
CA ARG A 205 10.86 6.37 12.33
C ARG A 205 10.89 7.31 11.14
N PHE A 206 9.72 7.83 10.78
CA PHE A 206 9.55 8.71 9.63
C PHE A 206 9.19 10.12 10.08
N PRO A 207 10.02 11.11 9.77
CA PRO A 207 9.82 12.48 10.23
C PRO A 207 8.61 13.12 9.53
N ARG A 208 7.91 13.96 10.28
CA ARG A 208 6.88 14.87 9.80
C ARG A 208 7.25 16.31 10.11
N SER A 209 6.33 17.26 9.93
CA SER A 209 6.63 18.69 10.17
C SER A 209 7.06 19.00 11.62
N HIS A 210 6.41 18.42 12.62
CA HIS A 210 6.63 18.72 14.04
C HIS A 210 6.71 17.47 14.93
N ASP A 211 6.46 16.30 14.36
CA ASP A 211 6.44 15.02 15.05
C ASP A 211 6.96 13.91 14.10
N ALA A 212 6.88 12.67 14.52
CA ALA A 212 7.18 11.53 13.64
C ALA A 212 6.11 10.45 13.70
N ASN A 213 5.96 9.76 12.58
CA ASN A 213 5.31 8.47 12.51
C ASN A 213 6.32 7.39 12.87
N VAL A 214 6.08 6.70 13.96
CA VAL A 214 6.92 5.60 14.45
C VAL A 214 6.11 4.32 14.52
N GLY A 215 6.67 3.23 14.05
CA GLY A 215 5.94 1.97 14.08
C GLY A 215 6.83 0.77 13.85
N LEU A 216 6.19 -0.40 13.80
CA LEU A 216 6.86 -1.65 13.45
C LEU A 216 5.90 -2.63 12.78
N GLY A 217 6.49 -3.54 12.01
CA GLY A 217 5.80 -4.67 11.43
C GLY A 217 6.51 -5.97 11.73
N VAL A 218 5.75 -7.04 12.01
CA VAL A 218 6.29 -8.36 12.31
C VAL A 218 5.52 -9.45 11.57
N ALA A 219 6.23 -10.46 11.10
CA ALA A 219 5.62 -11.67 10.55
C ALA A 219 4.90 -12.48 11.63
N GLU A 220 5.56 -12.66 12.78
CA GLU A 220 5.06 -13.43 13.92
C GLU A 220 5.32 -12.67 15.22
N LEU A 221 4.33 -12.67 16.10
CA LEU A 221 4.51 -12.12 17.45
C LEU A 221 5.26 -13.14 18.32
N PRO A 222 6.35 -12.76 19.01
CA PRO A 222 6.99 -13.61 19.99
C PRO A 222 6.02 -13.99 21.10
N ARG A 223 6.14 -15.22 21.63
CA ARG A 223 5.27 -15.72 22.71
C ARG A 223 5.28 -14.77 23.91
N GLY A 224 4.10 -14.52 24.46
CA GLY A 224 3.94 -13.65 25.63
C GLY A 224 4.10 -12.15 25.35
N THR A 225 4.16 -11.73 24.07
CA THR A 225 4.23 -10.33 23.70
C THR A 225 2.99 -9.89 22.94
N SER A 226 2.65 -8.60 23.05
CA SER A 226 1.66 -7.94 22.22
C SER A 226 2.35 -7.00 21.22
N LEU A 227 1.64 -6.68 20.14
CA LEU A 227 2.15 -5.73 19.15
C LEU A 227 2.40 -4.35 19.78
N GLY A 228 1.49 -3.88 20.64
CA GLY A 228 1.67 -2.64 21.41
C GLY A 228 2.86 -2.70 22.35
N GLY A 229 3.09 -3.83 23.04
CA GLY A 229 4.25 -4.01 23.92
C GLY A 229 5.59 -4.04 23.16
N LEU A 230 5.62 -4.53 21.91
CA LEU A 230 6.78 -4.41 21.03
C LEU A 230 7.05 -2.95 20.68
N LEU A 231 6.01 -2.23 20.29
CA LEU A 231 6.14 -0.80 19.99
C LEU A 231 6.62 0.00 21.18
N ASP A 232 6.08 -0.23 22.38
CA ASP A 232 6.50 0.48 23.59
C ASP A 232 7.97 0.20 23.94
N ARG A 233 8.45 -1.03 23.71
CA ARG A 233 9.88 -1.37 23.86
C ARG A 233 10.75 -0.67 22.82
N PHE A 234 10.30 -0.58 21.57
CA PHE A 234 11.02 0.14 20.52
C PHE A 234 11.11 1.64 20.84
N LEU A 235 10.01 2.26 21.28
CA LEU A 235 9.99 3.66 21.69
C LEU A 235 10.97 3.93 22.86
N ALA A 236 11.00 3.03 23.87
CA ALA A 236 11.92 3.14 24.98
C ALA A 236 13.39 2.93 24.55
N TYR A 237 13.65 2.01 23.62
CA TYR A 237 14.99 1.73 23.08
C TYR A 237 15.56 2.95 22.34
N GLU A 238 14.72 3.65 21.56
CA GLU A 238 15.09 4.86 20.84
C GLU A 238 15.04 6.15 21.72
N GLY A 239 14.69 6.03 23.00
CA GLY A 239 14.54 7.21 23.87
C GLY A 239 13.40 8.14 23.49
N LEU A 240 12.43 7.62 22.73
CA LEU A 240 11.26 8.36 22.29
C LEU A 240 10.18 8.37 23.37
N GLY A 241 9.40 9.45 23.43
CA GLY A 241 8.30 9.58 24.37
C GLY A 241 7.16 8.58 24.14
N ARG A 242 6.09 8.69 24.93
CA ARG A 242 4.91 7.85 24.75
C ARG A 242 4.28 8.09 23.37
N GLY A 243 4.08 7.00 22.61
CA GLY A 243 3.37 7.06 21.35
C GLY A 243 1.87 7.36 21.53
N ARG A 244 1.36 8.33 20.77
CA ARG A 244 -0.05 8.69 20.69
C ARG A 244 -0.69 8.06 19.45
N GLU A 245 -2.02 8.03 19.37
CA GLU A 245 -2.80 7.57 18.20
C GLU A 245 -2.37 6.19 17.70
N LYS A 246 -2.14 5.23 18.60
CA LYS A 246 -1.71 3.88 18.24
C LYS A 246 -2.76 3.19 17.37
N THR A 247 -2.37 2.77 16.18
CA THR A 247 -3.24 2.07 15.24
C THR A 247 -2.54 0.82 14.71
N ALA A 248 -3.26 -0.31 14.73
CA ALA A 248 -2.76 -1.57 14.17
C ALA A 248 -3.55 -1.96 12.91
N TRP A 249 -2.89 -2.63 11.97
CA TRP A 249 -3.50 -3.14 10.74
C TRP A 249 -2.71 -4.32 10.16
N TRP A 250 -3.19 -4.83 9.03
CA TRP A 250 -2.57 -5.89 8.27
C TRP A 250 -2.00 -5.35 6.96
N VAL A 251 -0.80 -5.81 6.60
CA VAL A 251 -0.19 -5.54 5.28
C VAL A 251 0.02 -6.88 4.59
N PRO A 252 -0.49 -7.05 3.36
CA PRO A 252 -0.29 -8.26 2.60
C PRO A 252 1.10 -8.22 1.95
N LEU A 253 1.98 -9.10 2.38
CA LEU A 253 3.29 -9.32 1.73
C LEU A 253 3.29 -10.68 1.05
N GLY A 254 4.05 -10.81 -0.03
CA GLY A 254 4.15 -12.06 -0.77
C GLY A 254 4.09 -11.83 -2.28
N PRO A 255 4.05 -12.90 -3.07
CA PRO A 255 4.01 -12.79 -4.52
C PRO A 255 2.67 -12.21 -5.00
N PRO A 256 2.67 -11.43 -6.09
CA PRO A 256 1.44 -10.98 -6.70
C PRO A 256 0.64 -12.18 -7.24
N PRO A 257 -0.72 -12.11 -7.24
CA PRO A 257 -1.57 -13.17 -7.78
C PRO A 257 -1.37 -13.37 -9.29
N GLU A 258 -1.81 -14.53 -9.78
CA GLU A 258 -1.77 -14.81 -11.22
C GLU A 258 -2.72 -13.93 -12.04
N SER A 259 -3.86 -13.57 -11.50
CA SER A 259 -4.84 -12.71 -12.17
C SER A 259 -5.52 -11.82 -11.13
N LEU A 260 -5.79 -10.58 -11.50
CA LEU A 260 -6.52 -9.59 -10.72
C LEU A 260 -7.96 -9.41 -11.21
N VAL A 261 -8.45 -10.34 -12.02
CA VAL A 261 -9.80 -10.34 -12.59
C VAL A 261 -10.58 -11.54 -12.09
N ARG A 262 -11.82 -11.34 -11.64
CA ARG A 262 -12.77 -12.42 -11.31
C ARG A 262 -14.16 -12.03 -11.83
N GLY A 263 -14.55 -12.64 -12.96
CA GLY A 263 -15.80 -12.28 -13.62
C GLY A 263 -15.84 -10.80 -13.97
N ARG A 264 -16.72 -10.04 -13.31
CA ARG A 264 -16.86 -8.58 -13.47
C ARG A 264 -16.09 -7.76 -12.43
N ALA A 265 -15.34 -8.41 -11.53
CA ALA A 265 -14.56 -7.74 -10.50
C ALA A 265 -13.09 -7.60 -10.91
N LEU A 266 -12.54 -6.39 -10.73
CA LEU A 266 -11.11 -6.07 -10.83
C LEU A 266 -10.58 -5.75 -9.43
N PHE A 267 -9.34 -6.13 -9.12
CA PHE A 267 -8.74 -5.89 -7.82
C PHE A 267 -7.52 -4.98 -7.94
N ALA A 268 -7.35 -4.04 -6.97
CA ALA A 268 -6.24 -3.10 -6.94
C ALA A 268 -5.71 -2.88 -5.53
N GLY A 269 -4.46 -2.45 -5.41
CA GLY A 269 -3.78 -2.17 -4.14
C GLY A 269 -3.67 -3.39 -3.24
N ASP A 270 -3.88 -3.20 -1.94
CA ASP A 270 -3.76 -4.27 -0.93
C ASP A 270 -4.79 -5.38 -1.12
N ALA A 271 -5.98 -5.06 -1.63
CA ALA A 271 -6.99 -6.07 -1.99
C ALA A 271 -6.50 -7.02 -3.08
N ALA A 272 -5.54 -6.58 -3.89
CA ALA A 272 -4.89 -7.33 -4.94
C ALA A 272 -3.53 -7.94 -4.53
N ASN A 273 -3.09 -7.77 -3.27
CA ASN A 273 -1.76 -8.19 -2.80
C ASN A 273 -0.60 -7.55 -3.59
N LEU A 274 -0.70 -6.26 -3.93
CA LEU A 274 0.30 -5.54 -4.72
C LEU A 274 1.21 -4.65 -3.86
N VAL A 275 1.65 -5.13 -2.71
CA VAL A 275 2.60 -4.46 -1.84
C VAL A 275 4.03 -4.90 -2.17
N MET A 276 4.98 -3.98 -2.11
CA MET A 276 6.41 -4.26 -2.32
C MET A 276 6.96 -5.05 -1.12
N ALA A 277 7.21 -6.34 -1.28
CA ALA A 277 7.50 -7.26 -0.18
C ALA A 277 8.81 -6.94 0.58
N THR A 278 9.80 -6.30 -0.06
CA THR A 278 11.08 -5.96 0.58
C THR A 278 11.02 -4.76 1.52
N ASN A 279 10.04 -3.86 1.35
CA ASN A 279 9.98 -2.60 2.08
C ASN A 279 8.57 -2.24 2.60
N GLY A 280 7.54 -3.07 2.32
CA GLY A 280 6.17 -2.83 2.76
C GLY A 280 5.46 -1.65 2.08
N GLY A 281 6.06 -1.04 1.05
CA GLY A 281 5.49 0.10 0.33
C GLY A 281 4.31 -0.32 -0.53
N GLY A 282 3.11 0.18 -0.23
CA GLY A 282 1.87 -0.14 -0.95
C GLY A 282 1.23 1.03 -1.68
N ILE A 283 1.48 2.28 -1.26
CA ILE A 283 0.82 3.47 -1.84
C ILE A 283 1.09 3.61 -3.35
N PRO A 284 2.34 3.54 -3.85
CA PRO A 284 2.61 3.69 -5.27
C PRO A 284 1.91 2.63 -6.11
N THR A 285 2.05 1.37 -5.75
CA THR A 285 1.43 0.25 -6.48
C THR A 285 -0.09 0.28 -6.40
N ALA A 286 -0.67 0.75 -5.28
CA ALA A 286 -2.10 0.98 -5.15
C ALA A 286 -2.58 2.05 -6.13
N MET A 287 -1.90 3.20 -6.22
CA MET A 287 -2.25 4.27 -7.16
C MET A 287 -2.17 3.79 -8.62
N LEU A 288 -1.04 3.15 -9.00
CA LEU A 288 -0.83 2.67 -10.36
C LEU A 288 -1.83 1.58 -10.76
N SER A 289 -2.04 0.57 -9.90
CA SER A 289 -3.00 -0.50 -10.18
C SER A 289 -4.45 -0.01 -10.20
N GLY A 290 -4.80 0.93 -9.31
CA GLY A 290 -6.11 1.57 -9.30
C GLY A 290 -6.39 2.31 -10.60
N TRP A 291 -5.46 3.12 -11.08
CA TRP A 291 -5.58 3.82 -12.35
C TRP A 291 -5.81 2.86 -13.53
N LEU A 292 -5.00 1.80 -13.60
CA LEU A 292 -5.15 0.78 -14.64
C LEU A 292 -6.50 0.05 -14.56
N ALA A 293 -6.99 -0.26 -13.36
CA ALA A 293 -8.30 -0.88 -13.16
C ALA A 293 -9.44 0.03 -13.63
N GLY A 294 -9.41 1.31 -13.24
CA GLY A 294 -10.42 2.29 -13.65
C GLY A 294 -10.43 2.54 -15.15
N THR A 295 -9.24 2.71 -15.76
CA THR A 295 -9.11 2.87 -17.22
C THR A 295 -9.65 1.65 -17.98
N THR A 296 -9.35 0.44 -17.50
CA THR A 296 -9.85 -0.79 -18.14
C THR A 296 -11.36 -0.92 -17.98
N ALA A 297 -11.90 -0.60 -16.77
CA ALA A 297 -13.35 -0.64 -16.53
C ALA A 297 -14.11 0.33 -17.45
N ALA A 298 -13.64 1.58 -17.56
CA ALA A 298 -14.25 2.56 -18.47
C ALA A 298 -14.20 2.12 -19.94
N ARG A 299 -13.07 1.58 -20.39
CA ARG A 299 -12.93 1.06 -21.75
C ARG A 299 -13.88 -0.12 -21.99
N HIS A 300 -13.97 -1.07 -21.04
CA HIS A 300 -14.94 -2.17 -21.12
C HIS A 300 -16.37 -1.67 -21.28
N VAL A 301 -16.78 -0.72 -20.47
CA VAL A 301 -18.14 -0.14 -20.52
C VAL A 301 -18.43 0.52 -21.86
N ARG A 302 -17.47 1.25 -22.40
CA ARG A 302 -17.65 2.01 -23.65
C ARG A 302 -17.56 1.16 -24.90
N THR A 303 -16.68 0.16 -24.95
CA THR A 303 -16.32 -0.56 -26.18
C THR A 303 -16.60 -2.05 -26.13
N GLY A 304 -16.92 -2.62 -24.96
CA GLY A 304 -17.04 -4.07 -24.77
C GLY A 304 -15.70 -4.82 -24.71
N SER A 305 -14.55 -4.12 -24.64
CA SER A 305 -13.23 -4.77 -24.56
C SER A 305 -13.16 -5.72 -23.36
N PRO A 306 -12.43 -6.85 -23.44
CA PRO A 306 -12.33 -7.80 -22.35
C PRO A 306 -11.72 -7.19 -21.08
N LEU A 307 -12.31 -7.45 -19.91
CA LEU A 307 -11.73 -7.06 -18.61
C LEU A 307 -10.37 -7.73 -18.34
N ALA A 308 -10.11 -8.88 -18.99
CA ALA A 308 -8.81 -9.56 -18.92
C ALA A 308 -7.63 -8.70 -19.43
N GLU A 309 -7.89 -7.64 -20.19
CA GLU A 309 -6.85 -6.67 -20.59
C GLU A 309 -6.21 -5.98 -19.38
N TYR A 310 -6.92 -5.91 -18.24
CA TYR A 310 -6.35 -5.44 -16.99
C TYR A 310 -5.17 -6.30 -16.53
N ASP A 311 -5.27 -7.64 -16.66
CA ASP A 311 -4.16 -8.54 -16.31
C ASP A 311 -2.92 -8.27 -17.17
N THR A 312 -3.09 -7.98 -18.45
CA THR A 312 -1.97 -7.58 -19.31
C THR A 312 -1.38 -6.24 -18.87
N ALA A 313 -2.22 -5.26 -18.59
CA ALA A 313 -1.78 -3.92 -18.22
C ALA A 313 -0.96 -3.89 -16.92
N TRP A 314 -1.50 -4.46 -15.83
CA TRP A 314 -0.79 -4.45 -14.56
C TRP A 314 0.46 -5.34 -14.57
N ARG A 315 0.44 -6.48 -15.28
CA ARG A 315 1.62 -7.34 -15.40
C ARG A 315 2.76 -6.62 -16.10
N ASN A 316 2.49 -5.93 -17.19
CA ASN A 316 3.49 -5.16 -17.91
C ASN A 316 4.10 -4.04 -17.04
N ALA A 317 3.29 -3.42 -16.17
CA ALA A 317 3.74 -2.30 -15.35
C ALA A 317 4.42 -2.74 -14.04
N LEU A 318 3.89 -3.75 -13.33
CA LEU A 318 4.20 -3.99 -11.93
C LEU A 318 4.72 -5.41 -11.62
N TYR A 319 4.39 -6.41 -12.44
CA TYR A 319 4.58 -7.81 -12.08
C TYR A 319 6.04 -8.17 -11.79
N VAL A 320 6.94 -7.86 -12.71
CA VAL A 320 8.35 -8.28 -12.60
C VAL A 320 9.05 -7.71 -11.36
N PRO A 321 8.94 -6.39 -11.04
CA PRO A 321 9.50 -5.86 -9.80
C PRO A 321 8.87 -6.45 -8.54
N LEU A 322 7.54 -6.62 -8.49
CA LEU A 322 6.85 -7.17 -7.32
C LEU A 322 7.19 -8.64 -7.08
N GLU A 323 7.21 -9.45 -8.12
CA GLU A 323 7.61 -10.86 -8.04
C GLU A 323 9.07 -11.00 -7.58
N ARG A 324 9.95 -10.14 -8.10
CA ARG A 324 11.35 -10.07 -7.67
C ARG A 324 11.46 -9.70 -6.19
N ALA A 325 10.71 -8.69 -5.73
CA ALA A 325 10.66 -8.31 -4.32
C ALA A 325 10.24 -9.47 -3.41
N ALA A 326 9.21 -10.22 -3.80
CA ALA A 326 8.74 -11.38 -3.05
C ALA A 326 9.78 -12.51 -3.02
N ARG A 327 10.55 -12.72 -4.09
CA ARG A 327 11.66 -13.69 -4.09
C ARG A 327 12.81 -13.26 -3.18
N ILE A 328 13.18 -11.97 -3.22
CA ILE A 328 14.23 -11.41 -2.36
C ILE A 328 13.82 -11.59 -0.90
N GLU A 329 12.61 -11.17 -0.54
CA GLU A 329 12.08 -11.30 0.83
C GLU A 329 12.14 -12.76 1.30
N ARG A 330 11.56 -13.71 0.58
CA ARG A 330 11.57 -15.14 0.95
C ARG A 330 12.97 -15.72 1.10
N THR A 331 13.92 -15.26 0.29
CA THR A 331 15.31 -15.74 0.36
C THR A 331 16.01 -15.18 1.59
N THR A 332 15.81 -13.91 1.90
CA THR A 332 16.49 -13.21 2.99
C THR A 332 15.83 -13.43 4.35
N ALA A 333 14.52 -13.70 4.41
CA ALA A 333 13.78 -13.95 5.65
C ALA A 333 14.39 -15.08 6.52
N ARG A 334 15.01 -16.07 5.89
CA ARG A 334 15.69 -17.18 6.60
C ARG A 334 16.87 -16.71 7.47
N PHE A 335 17.52 -15.62 7.07
CA PHE A 335 18.65 -15.01 7.75
C PHE A 335 18.27 -13.82 8.64
N ALA A 336 17.02 -13.39 8.58
CA ALA A 336 16.55 -12.19 9.28
C ALA A 336 16.17 -12.43 10.77
N ARG A 337 16.10 -13.66 11.25
CA ARG A 337 15.63 -13.96 12.61
C ARG A 337 16.71 -13.88 13.68
N PRO A 338 17.92 -14.48 13.55
CA PRO A 338 18.99 -14.29 14.51
C PRO A 338 19.70 -12.95 14.25
N ASP A 339 19.68 -12.05 15.22
CA ASP A 339 20.29 -10.70 15.12
C ASP A 339 21.73 -10.71 14.61
N LEU A 340 22.54 -11.69 15.06
CA LEU A 340 23.93 -11.82 14.63
C LEU A 340 24.02 -12.13 13.12
N LEU A 341 23.22 -13.07 12.62
CA LEU A 341 23.23 -13.44 11.20
C LEU A 341 22.73 -12.29 10.34
N LEU A 342 21.68 -11.59 10.82
CA LEU A 342 21.15 -10.42 10.14
C LEU A 342 22.19 -9.30 10.05
N ALA A 343 22.86 -8.96 11.16
CA ALA A 343 23.90 -7.94 11.17
C ALA A 343 25.10 -8.29 10.29
N LEU A 344 25.55 -9.55 10.28
CA LEU A 344 26.60 -10.02 9.39
C LEU A 344 26.15 -9.97 7.93
N GLY A 345 24.92 -10.38 7.63
CA GLY A 345 24.32 -10.28 6.30
C GLY A 345 24.27 -8.84 5.80
N MET A 346 23.78 -7.90 6.62
CA MET A 346 23.74 -6.47 6.29
C MET A 346 25.14 -5.90 6.02
N ARG A 347 26.13 -6.26 6.83
CA ARG A 347 27.54 -5.86 6.59
C ARG A 347 28.09 -6.46 5.29
N TYR A 348 27.76 -7.72 5.01
CA TYR A 348 28.21 -8.39 3.79
C TYR A 348 27.67 -7.73 2.52
N ILE A 349 26.36 -7.47 2.46
CA ILE A 349 25.76 -6.79 1.30
C ILE A 349 26.09 -5.30 1.25
N GLY A 350 26.30 -4.68 2.40
CA GLY A 350 26.67 -3.27 2.54
C GLY A 350 25.58 -2.30 2.06
N VAL A 351 25.97 -1.03 1.94
CA VAL A 351 25.07 0.07 1.50
C VAL A 351 24.43 -0.26 0.14
N SER A 352 25.25 -0.66 -0.85
CA SER A 352 24.76 -0.95 -2.20
C SER A 352 23.77 -2.12 -2.26
N GLY A 353 23.93 -3.11 -1.36
CA GLY A 353 22.99 -4.23 -1.28
C GLY A 353 21.67 -3.84 -0.64
N LEU A 354 21.70 -3.04 0.42
CA LEU A 354 20.50 -2.52 1.07
C LEU A 354 19.72 -1.56 0.17
N ASP A 355 20.41 -0.63 -0.49
CA ASP A 355 19.79 0.25 -1.50
C ASP A 355 19.12 -0.57 -2.62
N ALA A 356 19.81 -1.58 -3.15
CA ALA A 356 19.24 -2.47 -4.15
C ALA A 356 17.96 -3.16 -3.66
N MET A 357 17.94 -3.69 -2.42
CA MET A 357 16.75 -4.33 -1.85
C MET A 357 15.59 -3.36 -1.68
N MET A 358 15.84 -2.13 -1.21
CA MET A 358 14.81 -1.09 -1.11
C MET A 358 14.24 -0.71 -2.47
N ARG A 359 15.03 -0.85 -3.55
CA ARG A 359 14.63 -0.65 -4.95
C ARG A 359 14.19 -1.94 -5.66
N LEU A 360 13.77 -2.96 -4.92
CA LEU A 360 13.28 -4.27 -5.42
C LEU A 360 14.28 -4.98 -6.36
N ARG A 361 15.58 -4.82 -6.12
CA ARG A 361 16.67 -5.43 -6.89
C ARG A 361 17.47 -6.39 -6.02
N TRP A 362 18.03 -7.43 -6.62
CA TRP A 362 18.95 -8.29 -5.91
C TRP A 362 20.19 -7.52 -5.47
N PRO A 363 20.68 -7.73 -4.22
CA PRO A 363 21.97 -7.20 -3.80
C PRO A 363 23.07 -7.64 -4.77
N PRO A 364 23.96 -6.74 -5.24
CA PRO A 364 24.98 -7.09 -6.24
C PRO A 364 25.89 -8.27 -5.84
N ARG A 365 26.11 -8.46 -4.52
CA ARG A 365 26.91 -9.57 -3.97
C ARG A 365 26.15 -10.89 -3.85
N LEU A 366 24.83 -10.89 -3.96
CA LEU A 366 23.97 -12.08 -3.91
C LEU A 366 23.34 -12.39 -5.27
N GLY A 367 23.35 -11.45 -6.20
CA GLY A 367 22.81 -11.62 -7.55
C GLY A 367 23.79 -12.40 -8.41
N ARG A 368 23.35 -13.56 -8.94
CA ARG A 368 23.92 -14.06 -10.18
C ARG A 368 23.41 -13.13 -11.28
N ASN A 369 24.32 -12.58 -12.08
CA ASN A 369 23.99 -11.83 -13.29
C ASN A 369 22.89 -12.56 -14.08
N SER A 370 21.71 -11.98 -14.14
CA SER A 370 20.66 -12.37 -15.08
C SER A 370 19.92 -11.13 -15.54
#